data_e3c96a32e0d1d45de36829eba44444e3
#
_entry.id   e3c96a32e0d1d45de36829eba44444e3
#
_cell.length_a   1.000
_cell.length_b   1.000
_cell.length_c   1.000
_cell.angle_alpha   90.00
_cell.angle_beta   90.00
_cell.angle_gamma   90.00
#
_symmetry.space_group_name_H-M   'P 1'
#
loop_
_entity.id
_entity.type
_entity.pdbx_description
1 polymer ?
#
loop_
_entity_poly.entity_id
_entity_poly.type
_entity_poly.pdbx_seq_one_letter_code
_entity_poly.pdbx_strand_id
1 'polypeptide(L)'
;MTRTIVRKALAAAASAVVALGACAAGVTAAQAAVAPVTDKGNITINRADSNDSLAGRTFVGYRVLDYTSVPADPTTSSAVSVAFVTDNGAVNTTKHDAVFAGLKAAGITAGTDGEALDAVRSDLTGTTTSYLTADAGTAYTFGNAVYADYAKAGLAPDVTFTCAEQSCTANAATQYGYYLIVETGGTAASATENAYAASYVLLGSLYTQNLVLTAKSQQPTSEKYISKNDGSGEAVTDGTENSTSNPDFAEGEEIYYTLKYTIPYSTLKDFSDHDATFTYTLQDSLSAGITFDSVKSVTVNGTDFTEQGSKLLDTTAKASEAANLGLTDQGGAYLKWTVAVAKNGTGINGYAAYGVGGTSVQDAVVTVTYTCHMNENAVIASTGNPNSYNVSYTRNPLNSSDYGYTPQQTPRVYTYSAYVFKEDIDTGDPLQGVTFCLTAREGDKSCQSDGVLFTKHEATDASGATTEYYAVSGSANADTAKSFPSNTGSVDLVTLADGKLDIRGLDDATTYYLYETAVQPNSSYALLSDPVVISISAAKDANAFAALSTGSKLYYPAGDATQDVVANVAYSGPISDAQVIYNSKKTPLPVTGAAGIAILVVLGIALVGGGLFIIVSRNRRNTAAA
;
A
#
# COMPACT_ATOMS: atom_id res chain seq x y z
N MET A 1 21.20 16.18 -5.21
CA MET A 1 21.07 17.31 -6.17
C MET A 1 19.61 17.77 -6.29
N THR A 2 18.81 17.70 -5.23
CA THR A 2 17.35 17.93 -5.30
C THR A 2 16.83 18.97 -4.28
N ARG A 3 17.69 19.77 -3.71
CA ARG A 3 17.30 20.79 -2.70
C ARG A 3 17.17 22.23 -3.23
N THR A 4 17.33 22.45 -4.54
CA THR A 4 17.38 23.81 -5.12
C THR A 4 16.14 24.19 -5.92
N ILE A 5 15.21 23.27 -6.18
CA ILE A 5 14.04 23.50 -7.04
C ILE A 5 12.84 24.04 -6.23
N VAL A 6 12.69 23.67 -4.98
CA VAL A 6 11.53 24.08 -4.15
C VAL A 6 11.57 25.58 -3.76
N ARG A 7 12.74 26.21 -3.75
CA ARG A 7 12.86 27.65 -3.43
C ARG A 7 12.55 28.60 -4.58
N LYS A 8 12.40 28.12 -5.81
CA LYS A 8 12.10 28.99 -6.99
C LYS A 8 10.62 29.07 -7.34
N ALA A 9 9.79 28.17 -6.89
CA ALA A 9 8.35 28.21 -7.15
C ALA A 9 7.60 29.19 -6.22
N LEU A 10 8.15 29.53 -5.06
CA LEU A 10 7.54 30.52 -4.14
C LEU A 10 7.77 31.97 -4.55
N ALA A 11 8.64 32.26 -5.50
CA ALA A 11 9.00 33.62 -5.90
C ALA A 11 8.27 34.16 -7.14
N ALA A 12 7.44 33.37 -7.80
CA ALA A 12 6.79 33.78 -9.05
C ALA A 12 5.34 34.26 -8.88
N ALA A 13 4.75 34.22 -7.70
CA ALA A 13 3.40 34.68 -7.43
C ALA A 13 3.29 36.09 -6.77
N ALA A 14 4.42 36.76 -6.62
CA ALA A 14 4.46 38.09 -5.98
C ALA A 14 5.09 39.13 -6.92
N SER A 15 4.45 39.44 -8.04
CA SER A 15 4.87 40.55 -8.89
C SER A 15 3.69 41.30 -9.47
N ALA A 16 2.97 42.01 -8.60
CA ALA A 16 2.30 43.24 -8.97
C ALA A 16 2.57 44.25 -7.86
N VAL A 17 3.76 44.82 -7.88
CA VAL A 17 4.13 45.95 -7.01
C VAL A 17 3.56 47.21 -7.59
N VAL A 18 2.84 47.92 -6.76
CA VAL A 18 2.31 49.23 -7.08
C VAL A 18 2.64 50.28 -6.01
N ALA A 19 3.31 51.33 -6.40
CA ALA A 19 3.80 52.38 -5.55
C ALA A 19 2.75 53.44 -5.15
N LEU A 20 2.79 53.90 -3.90
CA LEU A 20 1.90 54.85 -3.29
C LEU A 20 2.41 56.28 -3.36
N GLY A 21 1.49 57.17 -3.66
CA GLY A 21 1.64 58.60 -3.32
C GLY A 21 0.80 58.93 -2.08
N ALA A 22 1.41 59.55 -1.10
CA ALA A 22 0.81 59.93 0.15
C ALA A 22 -0.12 61.18 -0.01
N CYS A 23 -1.31 61.09 0.58
CA CYS A 23 -2.05 62.28 1.03
C CYS A 23 -2.69 62.00 2.40
N ALA A 24 -2.17 62.62 3.42
CA ALA A 24 -2.79 62.70 4.71
C ALA A 24 -3.82 63.84 4.70
N ALA A 25 -5.09 63.56 5.02
CA ALA A 25 -6.01 64.51 5.61
C ALA A 25 -7.20 63.75 6.19
N GLY A 26 -7.44 63.90 7.49
CA GLY A 26 -8.59 63.39 8.19
C GLY A 26 -9.86 64.05 7.69
N VAL A 27 -10.90 63.27 7.46
CA VAL A 27 -12.25 63.75 7.27
C VAL A 27 -13.22 62.79 7.95
N THR A 28 -13.81 63.26 9.03
CA THR A 28 -15.08 62.74 9.53
C THR A 28 -16.19 63.33 8.67
N ALA A 29 -16.59 62.65 7.64
CA ALA A 29 -17.84 62.91 6.94
C ALA A 29 -18.43 61.60 6.51
N ALA A 30 -19.73 61.42 6.67
CA ALA A 30 -20.46 60.31 6.04
C ALA A 30 -20.06 60.26 4.56
N GLN A 31 -19.27 59.29 4.21
CA GLN A 31 -18.76 59.18 2.85
C GLN A 31 -19.95 58.86 1.95
N ALA A 32 -20.35 59.85 1.14
CA ALA A 32 -21.32 59.59 0.05
C ALA A 32 -20.75 58.43 -0.74
N ALA A 33 -21.56 57.39 -0.97
CA ALA A 33 -21.14 56.18 -1.67
C ALA A 33 -20.55 56.58 -3.01
N VAL A 34 -19.25 56.50 -3.15
CA VAL A 34 -18.58 56.68 -4.45
C VAL A 34 -18.98 55.52 -5.32
N ALA A 35 -19.43 55.80 -6.53
CA ALA A 35 -19.90 54.76 -7.44
C ALA A 35 -18.76 53.79 -7.77
N PRO A 36 -18.98 52.48 -7.65
CA PRO A 36 -17.97 51.50 -7.98
C PRO A 36 -17.65 51.48 -9.48
N VAL A 37 -16.46 51.09 -9.83
CA VAL A 37 -16.04 50.82 -11.22
C VAL A 37 -16.92 49.70 -11.79
N THR A 38 -17.47 49.92 -12.97
CA THR A 38 -18.38 48.95 -13.63
C THR A 38 -17.67 47.99 -14.60
N ASP A 39 -16.37 48.20 -14.82
CA ASP A 39 -15.56 47.34 -15.68
C ASP A 39 -15.51 45.90 -15.12
N LYS A 40 -15.39 44.95 -16.05
CA LYS A 40 -15.43 43.51 -15.74
C LYS A 40 -14.23 42.81 -16.31
N GLY A 41 -13.82 41.76 -15.62
CA GLY A 41 -12.77 40.84 -16.03
C GLY A 41 -13.12 39.40 -15.70
N ASN A 42 -12.21 38.52 -16.02
CA ASN A 42 -12.33 37.08 -15.73
C ASN A 42 -11.50 36.71 -14.53
N ILE A 43 -11.96 35.71 -13.79
CA ILE A 43 -11.16 35.07 -12.72
C ILE A 43 -10.91 33.63 -13.14
N THR A 44 -9.63 33.24 -13.09
CA THR A 44 -9.19 31.87 -13.36
C THR A 44 -8.40 31.35 -12.18
N ILE A 45 -8.67 30.12 -11.76
CA ILE A 45 -7.94 29.41 -10.71
C ILE A 45 -7.21 28.27 -11.41
N ASN A 46 -5.89 28.27 -11.39
CA ASN A 46 -5.07 27.21 -11.95
C ASN A 46 -4.69 26.20 -10.87
N ARG A 47 -4.44 24.95 -11.26
CA ARG A 47 -3.80 23.96 -10.37
C ARG A 47 -2.38 24.37 -10.02
N ALA A 48 -1.92 23.97 -8.84
CA ALA A 48 -0.57 24.29 -8.37
C ALA A 48 0.50 23.36 -9.00
N ASP A 49 0.15 22.11 -9.24
CA ASP A 49 1.05 21.08 -9.77
C ASP A 49 0.40 20.34 -10.96
N SER A 50 1.23 19.77 -11.84
CA SER A 50 0.76 18.96 -12.97
C SER A 50 0.02 17.69 -12.55
N ASN A 51 0.28 17.18 -11.36
CA ASN A 51 -0.37 16.00 -10.80
C ASN A 51 -1.70 16.33 -10.09
N ASP A 52 -2.01 17.63 -9.90
CA ASP A 52 -3.25 18.07 -9.29
C ASP A 52 -4.38 18.12 -10.34
N SER A 53 -5.60 17.73 -9.98
CA SER A 53 -6.79 17.92 -10.78
C SER A 53 -7.76 18.85 -10.07
N LEU A 54 -8.33 19.82 -10.80
CA LEU A 54 -9.40 20.69 -10.31
C LEU A 54 -10.78 20.19 -10.75
N ALA A 55 -10.86 19.12 -11.56
CA ALA A 55 -12.12 18.54 -11.99
C ALA A 55 -12.96 18.08 -10.79
N GLY A 56 -14.24 18.39 -10.80
CA GLY A 56 -15.15 18.05 -9.70
C GLY A 56 -15.04 18.93 -8.45
N ARG A 57 -14.07 19.84 -8.38
CA ARG A 57 -13.96 20.82 -7.27
C ARG A 57 -14.94 21.98 -7.48
N THR A 58 -15.43 22.54 -6.39
CA THR A 58 -16.41 23.63 -6.42
C THR A 58 -15.83 24.86 -5.72
N PHE A 59 -15.68 25.93 -6.47
CA PHE A 59 -15.27 27.23 -5.98
C PHE A 59 -16.38 28.25 -6.13
N VAL A 60 -16.46 29.15 -5.16
CA VAL A 60 -17.31 30.34 -5.21
C VAL A 60 -16.50 31.57 -4.85
N GLY A 61 -16.91 32.73 -5.37
CA GLY A 61 -16.23 33.98 -5.09
C GLY A 61 -17.18 35.01 -4.51
N TYR A 62 -16.67 35.76 -3.54
CA TYR A 62 -17.37 36.87 -2.91
C TYR A 62 -16.56 38.14 -3.07
N ARG A 63 -17.19 39.22 -3.54
CA ARG A 63 -16.58 40.53 -3.60
C ARG A 63 -16.55 41.12 -2.19
N VAL A 64 -15.36 41.35 -1.68
CA VAL A 64 -15.11 41.87 -0.32
C VAL A 64 -15.06 43.39 -0.30
N LEU A 65 -14.43 44.00 -1.32
CA LEU A 65 -14.38 45.44 -1.52
C LEU A 65 -14.65 45.79 -2.97
N ASP A 66 -15.31 46.95 -3.18
CA ASP A 66 -15.47 47.60 -4.47
C ASP A 66 -14.23 48.45 -4.82
N TYR A 67 -13.91 48.54 -6.10
CA TYR A 67 -12.99 49.53 -6.60
C TYR A 67 -13.77 50.78 -7.07
N THR A 68 -13.31 51.94 -6.61
CA THR A 68 -13.87 53.24 -7.02
C THR A 68 -12.98 53.94 -8.04
N SER A 69 -11.74 53.53 -8.18
CA SER A 69 -10.87 53.86 -9.29
C SER A 69 -9.86 52.74 -9.58
N VAL A 70 -9.51 52.55 -10.84
CA VAL A 70 -8.45 51.65 -11.28
C VAL A 70 -7.47 52.42 -12.16
N PRO A 71 -6.17 52.06 -12.17
CA PRO A 71 -5.19 52.73 -13.02
C PRO A 71 -5.51 52.51 -14.48
N ALA A 72 -5.28 53.55 -15.32
CA ALA A 72 -5.47 53.46 -16.77
C ALA A 72 -4.48 52.50 -17.43
N ASP A 73 -3.31 52.30 -16.84
CA ASP A 73 -2.29 51.34 -17.26
C ASP A 73 -1.90 50.47 -16.07
N PRO A 74 -2.33 49.20 -16.04
CA PRO A 74 -2.03 48.27 -14.94
C PRO A 74 -0.55 47.91 -14.82
N THR A 75 0.26 48.19 -15.83
CA THR A 75 1.70 47.87 -15.81
C THR A 75 2.56 48.99 -15.22
N THR A 76 2.01 50.20 -15.10
CA THR A 76 2.81 51.39 -14.75
C THR A 76 2.41 52.06 -13.45
N SER A 77 1.27 51.72 -12.83
CA SER A 77 0.81 52.37 -11.62
C SER A 77 -0.29 51.65 -10.86
N SER A 78 -0.34 51.83 -9.88
CA SER A 78 -0.39 51.63 -8.56
C SER A 78 -1.53 52.08 -7.67
N ALA A 79 -2.45 52.80 -8.03
CA ALA A 79 -3.45 53.29 -7.13
C ALA A 79 -4.87 52.83 -7.46
N VAL A 80 -5.25 51.64 -6.95
CA VAL A 80 -6.69 51.34 -6.78
C VAL A 80 -7.24 52.12 -5.57
N SER A 81 -8.37 52.75 -5.72
CA SER A 81 -9.15 53.26 -4.58
C SER A 81 -10.23 52.24 -4.27
N VAL A 82 -10.41 51.97 -2.99
CA VAL A 82 -11.33 50.93 -2.48
C VAL A 82 -12.48 51.54 -1.69
N ALA A 83 -13.60 50.88 -1.65
CA ALA A 83 -14.75 51.19 -0.80
C ALA A 83 -15.41 49.88 -0.35
N PHE A 84 -16.21 49.94 0.70
CA PHE A 84 -17.06 48.82 1.06
C PHE A 84 -18.08 48.52 -0.04
N VAL A 85 -18.40 47.24 -0.24
CA VAL A 85 -19.37 46.79 -1.24
C VAL A 85 -20.73 47.48 -1.00
N THR A 86 -21.31 47.97 -2.08
CA THR A 86 -22.62 48.62 -2.02
C THR A 86 -23.67 47.81 -2.76
N ASP A 87 -24.88 47.74 -2.17
CA ASP A 87 -26.08 47.20 -2.81
C ASP A 87 -27.09 48.33 -2.98
N ASN A 88 -27.52 48.58 -4.20
CA ASN A 88 -28.47 49.67 -4.54
C ASN A 88 -28.02 51.05 -4.02
N GLY A 89 -26.72 51.31 -3.98
CA GLY A 89 -26.16 52.59 -3.55
C GLY A 89 -25.97 52.76 -2.03
N ALA A 90 -26.29 51.76 -1.25
CA ALA A 90 -26.01 51.72 0.19
C ALA A 90 -24.94 50.66 0.53
N VAL A 91 -24.11 50.92 1.54
CA VAL A 91 -23.13 49.95 2.00
C VAL A 91 -23.80 48.67 2.47
N ASN A 92 -23.36 47.53 1.95
CA ASN A 92 -23.79 46.22 2.45
C ASN A 92 -23.24 45.99 3.83
N THR A 93 -24.06 46.13 4.86
CA THR A 93 -23.64 46.07 6.27
C THR A 93 -23.05 44.71 6.64
N THR A 94 -23.57 43.61 6.09
CA THR A 94 -23.04 42.26 6.37
C THR A 94 -21.61 42.11 5.85
N LYS A 95 -21.36 42.58 4.61
CA LYS A 95 -20.00 42.52 4.04
C LYS A 95 -19.04 43.49 4.76
N HIS A 96 -19.53 44.66 5.13
CA HIS A 96 -18.79 45.64 5.93
C HIS A 96 -18.34 45.04 7.28
N ASP A 97 -19.27 44.52 8.07
CA ASP A 97 -18.99 44.00 9.41
C ASP A 97 -18.08 42.79 9.37
N ALA A 98 -18.20 41.93 8.32
CA ALA A 98 -17.34 40.80 8.09
C ALA A 98 -15.88 41.20 7.82
N VAL A 99 -15.62 42.33 7.13
CA VAL A 99 -14.27 42.86 6.96
C VAL A 99 -13.64 43.23 8.31
N PHE A 100 -14.36 43.90 9.20
CA PHE A 100 -13.89 44.19 10.53
C PHE A 100 -13.65 42.93 11.37
N ALA A 101 -14.55 41.98 11.30
CA ALA A 101 -14.38 40.68 11.97
C ALA A 101 -13.14 39.95 11.46
N GLY A 102 -12.92 39.94 10.15
CA GLY A 102 -11.74 39.35 9.51
C GLY A 102 -10.44 39.99 9.94
N LEU A 103 -10.37 41.32 9.94
CA LEU A 103 -9.20 42.08 10.43
C LEU A 103 -8.90 41.78 11.89
N LYS A 104 -9.93 41.80 12.72
CA LYS A 104 -9.80 41.49 14.15
C LYS A 104 -9.32 40.04 14.37
N ALA A 105 -9.85 39.08 13.63
CA ALA A 105 -9.38 37.70 13.71
C ALA A 105 -7.92 37.55 13.28
N ALA A 106 -7.49 38.33 12.28
CA ALA A 106 -6.11 38.38 11.80
C ALA A 106 -5.18 39.20 12.75
N GLY A 107 -5.68 39.67 13.89
CA GLY A 107 -4.89 40.47 14.84
C GLY A 107 -4.70 41.92 14.44
N ILE A 108 -5.44 42.41 13.43
CA ILE A 108 -5.36 43.78 12.92
C ILE A 108 -6.46 44.63 13.58
N THR A 109 -6.07 45.72 14.22
CA THR A 109 -7.02 46.65 14.84
C THR A 109 -7.40 47.75 13.85
N ALA A 110 -8.69 47.88 13.57
CA ALA A 110 -9.27 48.99 12.81
C ALA A 110 -10.47 49.54 13.61
N GLY A 111 -10.45 50.81 13.95
CA GLY A 111 -11.55 51.48 14.68
C GLY A 111 -12.44 52.31 13.81
N THR A 112 -12.08 52.54 12.56
CA THR A 112 -12.81 53.33 11.58
C THR A 112 -12.82 52.65 10.21
N ASP A 113 -13.79 53.00 9.38
CA ASP A 113 -13.91 52.54 7.99
C ASP A 113 -12.62 52.83 7.19
N GLY A 114 -12.05 54.00 7.37
CA GLY A 114 -10.80 54.37 6.71
C GLY A 114 -9.64 53.47 7.11
N GLU A 115 -9.47 53.15 8.40
CA GLU A 115 -8.44 52.20 8.87
C GLU A 115 -8.66 50.79 8.35
N ALA A 116 -9.90 50.32 8.29
CA ALA A 116 -10.22 49.00 7.77
C ALA A 116 -9.92 48.89 6.26
N LEU A 117 -10.34 49.89 5.48
CA LEU A 117 -10.04 49.99 4.05
C LEU A 117 -8.52 50.10 3.80
N ASP A 118 -7.80 50.88 4.59
CA ASP A 118 -6.34 51.03 4.48
C ASP A 118 -5.62 49.74 4.84
N ALA A 119 -6.07 49.00 5.84
CA ALA A 119 -5.50 47.70 6.20
C ALA A 119 -5.61 46.68 5.06
N VAL A 120 -6.78 46.56 4.44
CA VAL A 120 -6.97 45.64 3.27
C VAL A 120 -6.25 46.18 2.03
N ARG A 121 -6.26 47.50 1.80
CA ARG A 121 -5.56 48.14 0.67
C ARG A 121 -4.04 47.97 0.75
N SER A 122 -3.44 47.99 1.92
CA SER A 122 -2.01 47.75 2.09
C SER A 122 -1.58 46.37 1.61
N ASP A 123 -2.47 45.36 1.69
CA ASP A 123 -2.29 44.06 1.10
C ASP A 123 -2.22 44.12 -0.43
N LEU A 124 -3.06 44.94 -1.03
CA LEU A 124 -3.12 45.09 -2.49
C LEU A 124 -1.91 45.76 -3.10
N THR A 125 -1.19 46.53 -2.34
CA THR A 125 -0.13 47.41 -2.85
C THR A 125 1.28 46.87 -2.61
N GLY A 126 1.43 45.76 -1.91
CA GLY A 126 2.72 45.11 -1.66
C GLY A 126 3.73 46.00 -0.90
N THR A 127 3.23 46.95 -0.10
CA THR A 127 4.10 47.78 0.76
C THR A 127 4.65 46.96 1.93
N THR A 128 5.77 47.36 2.49
CA THR A 128 6.45 46.68 3.63
C THR A 128 5.59 46.59 4.90
N THR A 129 4.41 47.17 4.90
CA THR A 129 3.40 47.13 5.98
C THR A 129 2.14 46.33 5.61
N SER A 130 2.24 45.49 4.60
CA SER A 130 1.13 44.61 4.19
C SER A 130 0.88 43.55 5.28
N TYR A 131 -0.21 43.67 5.97
CA TYR A 131 -0.59 42.79 7.07
C TYR A 131 -1.12 41.43 6.56
N LEU A 132 -1.74 41.38 5.37
CA LEU A 132 -2.38 40.20 4.84
C LEU A 132 -1.45 39.37 3.93
N THR A 133 -0.38 39.96 3.35
CA THR A 133 0.57 39.26 2.48
C THR A 133 1.89 38.90 3.18
N ALA A 134 2.23 39.54 4.29
CA ALA A 134 3.49 39.26 5.00
C ALA A 134 3.51 37.86 5.65
N ASP A 135 2.37 37.35 6.00
CA ASP A 135 2.19 36.00 6.54
C ASP A 135 0.97 35.36 5.89
N ALA A 136 1.18 34.25 5.20
CA ALA A 136 0.09 33.51 4.59
C ALA A 136 -1.00 33.12 5.62
N GLY A 137 -0.63 32.93 6.89
CA GLY A 137 -1.54 32.70 7.99
C GLY A 137 -2.49 33.87 8.27
N THR A 138 -1.99 35.10 8.19
CA THR A 138 -2.80 36.32 8.43
C THR A 138 -3.88 36.53 7.36
N ALA A 139 -3.51 36.41 6.08
CA ALA A 139 -4.44 36.49 4.96
C ALA A 139 -5.50 35.39 5.01
N TYR A 140 -5.07 34.21 5.37
CA TYR A 140 -5.92 33.05 5.52
C TYR A 140 -6.92 33.22 6.67
N THR A 141 -6.48 33.66 7.85
CA THR A 141 -7.31 33.92 9.02
C THR A 141 -8.35 35.01 8.72
N PHE A 142 -7.94 36.09 8.04
CA PHE A 142 -8.85 37.15 7.56
C PHE A 142 -9.94 36.58 6.67
N GLY A 143 -9.57 35.87 5.61
CA GLY A 143 -10.51 35.36 4.61
C GLY A 143 -11.49 34.34 5.20
N ASN A 144 -11.03 33.46 6.09
CA ASN A 144 -11.91 32.51 6.75
C ASN A 144 -12.92 33.16 7.68
N ALA A 145 -12.51 34.17 8.45
CA ALA A 145 -13.44 34.89 9.30
C ALA A 145 -14.50 35.64 8.46
N VAL A 146 -14.08 36.29 7.38
CA VAL A 146 -15.01 36.92 6.41
C VAL A 146 -15.98 35.89 5.83
N TYR A 147 -15.47 34.74 5.41
CA TYR A 147 -16.34 33.67 4.86
C TYR A 147 -17.32 33.12 5.89
N ALA A 148 -16.88 32.90 7.11
CA ALA A 148 -17.73 32.41 8.20
C ALA A 148 -18.95 33.33 8.42
N ASP A 149 -18.74 34.65 8.40
CA ASP A 149 -19.82 35.62 8.52
C ASP A 149 -20.73 35.64 7.28
N TYR A 150 -20.17 35.51 6.06
CA TYR A 150 -20.95 35.41 4.82
C TYR A 150 -21.81 34.14 4.79
N ALA A 151 -21.23 33.01 5.16
CA ALA A 151 -21.93 31.73 5.23
C ALA A 151 -23.07 31.77 6.28
N LYS A 152 -22.80 32.34 7.47
CA LYS A 152 -23.76 32.50 8.53
C LYS A 152 -24.93 33.41 8.10
N ALA A 153 -24.64 34.44 7.33
CA ALA A 153 -25.67 35.37 6.78
C ALA A 153 -26.40 34.79 5.56
N GLY A 154 -25.97 33.63 5.02
CA GLY A 154 -26.56 33.04 3.82
C GLY A 154 -26.36 33.89 2.56
N LEU A 155 -25.26 34.66 2.47
CA LEU A 155 -24.98 35.48 1.31
C LEU A 155 -24.77 34.60 0.06
N ALA A 156 -25.44 34.99 -1.04
CA ALA A 156 -25.16 34.35 -2.33
C ALA A 156 -23.77 34.76 -2.84
N PRO A 157 -23.02 33.87 -3.47
CA PRO A 157 -21.74 34.21 -4.08
C PRO A 157 -21.91 35.17 -5.26
N ASP A 158 -20.98 36.12 -5.40
CA ASP A 158 -20.92 37.05 -6.53
C ASP A 158 -20.38 36.35 -7.80
N VAL A 159 -19.62 35.25 -7.62
CA VAL A 159 -18.99 34.50 -8.70
C VAL A 159 -19.10 33.00 -8.44
N THR A 160 -19.44 32.24 -9.49
CA THR A 160 -19.37 30.78 -9.51
C THR A 160 -18.41 30.35 -10.61
N PHE A 161 -17.84 29.14 -10.45
CA PHE A 161 -16.82 28.64 -11.34
C PHE A 161 -17.23 27.31 -11.98
N THR A 162 -16.75 27.09 -13.21
CA THR A 162 -16.71 25.77 -13.85
C THR A 162 -15.28 25.26 -13.83
N CYS A 163 -15.08 24.08 -13.27
CA CYS A 163 -13.75 23.48 -13.11
C CYS A 163 -13.52 22.36 -14.11
N ALA A 164 -12.35 22.40 -14.74
CA ALA A 164 -11.77 21.33 -15.54
C ALA A 164 -10.49 20.84 -14.86
N GLU A 165 -9.84 19.86 -15.43
CA GLU A 165 -8.65 19.24 -14.85
C GLU A 165 -7.53 20.24 -14.48
N GLN A 166 -7.28 21.22 -15.33
CA GLN A 166 -6.15 22.16 -15.16
C GLN A 166 -6.52 23.48 -14.52
N SER A 167 -7.79 23.91 -14.67
CA SER A 167 -8.22 25.22 -14.18
C SER A 167 -9.72 25.29 -13.95
N CYS A 168 -10.12 26.20 -13.07
CA CYS A 168 -11.49 26.65 -12.91
C CYS A 168 -11.62 28.07 -13.47
N THR A 169 -12.67 28.31 -14.25
CA THR A 169 -12.93 29.63 -14.85
C THR A 169 -14.28 30.17 -14.36
N ALA A 170 -14.33 31.47 -14.04
CA ALA A 170 -15.55 32.12 -13.67
C ALA A 170 -16.61 31.99 -14.78
N ASN A 171 -17.85 31.66 -14.41
CA ASN A 171 -18.95 31.40 -15.34
C ASN A 171 -19.42 32.66 -16.10
N ALA A 172 -19.05 33.84 -15.57
CA ALA A 172 -19.34 35.12 -16.21
C ALA A 172 -18.25 36.15 -15.88
N ALA A 173 -18.08 37.13 -16.77
CA ALA A 173 -17.21 38.26 -16.49
C ALA A 173 -17.69 39.03 -15.26
N THR A 174 -16.76 39.27 -14.34
CA THR A 174 -17.01 39.71 -12.98
C THR A 174 -16.55 41.17 -12.80
N GLN A 175 -17.31 41.97 -12.07
CA GLN A 175 -16.98 43.35 -11.80
C GLN A 175 -15.62 43.48 -11.09
N TYR A 176 -14.86 44.54 -11.41
CA TYR A 176 -13.60 44.80 -10.73
C TYR A 176 -13.80 44.99 -9.22
N GLY A 177 -12.90 44.45 -8.43
CA GLY A 177 -12.96 44.46 -6.97
C GLY A 177 -11.96 43.56 -6.30
N TYR A 178 -11.96 43.54 -4.98
CA TYR A 178 -11.19 42.60 -4.18
C TYR A 178 -12.06 41.40 -3.82
N TYR A 179 -11.55 40.21 -4.15
CA TYR A 179 -12.32 38.96 -4.07
C TYR A 179 -11.74 38.00 -3.06
N LEU A 180 -12.63 37.39 -2.32
CA LEU A 180 -12.44 36.19 -1.55
C LEU A 180 -12.99 35.02 -2.37
N ILE A 181 -12.14 34.09 -2.76
CA ILE A 181 -12.51 32.85 -3.42
C ILE A 181 -12.40 31.71 -2.42
N VAL A 182 -13.45 30.93 -2.32
CA VAL A 182 -13.55 29.83 -1.35
C VAL A 182 -13.86 28.53 -2.08
N GLU A 183 -13.18 27.47 -1.71
CA GLU A 183 -13.54 26.14 -2.11
C GLU A 183 -14.65 25.63 -1.17
N THR A 184 -15.83 25.38 -1.68
CA THR A 184 -17.01 25.00 -0.87
C THR A 184 -17.30 23.51 -0.90
N GLY A 185 -16.63 22.75 -1.73
CA GLY A 185 -16.78 21.32 -1.83
C GLY A 185 -16.05 20.76 -3.04
N GLY A 186 -15.75 19.49 -2.98
CA GLY A 186 -15.39 18.66 -4.11
C GLY A 186 -16.15 17.37 -3.89
N THR A 187 -16.81 16.84 -4.90
CA THR A 187 -17.22 15.46 -4.83
C THR A 187 -15.94 14.67 -4.56
N ALA A 188 -15.96 13.80 -3.53
CA ALA A 188 -15.00 12.72 -3.49
C ALA A 188 -15.08 12.08 -4.87
N ALA A 189 -14.11 12.39 -5.70
CA ALA A 189 -13.97 11.72 -6.97
C ALA A 189 -13.89 10.24 -6.64
N SER A 190 -14.21 9.41 -7.58
CA SER A 190 -14.21 7.95 -7.42
C SER A 190 -13.00 7.49 -6.58
N ALA A 191 -13.06 6.35 -5.93
CA ALA A 191 -12.02 5.76 -5.09
C ALA A 191 -10.60 5.68 -5.72
N THR A 192 -10.46 6.14 -6.96
CA THR A 192 -9.22 6.19 -7.74
C THR A 192 -8.62 7.58 -7.85
N GLU A 193 -9.30 8.63 -7.40
CA GLU A 193 -8.80 10.00 -7.50
C GLU A 193 -8.54 10.60 -6.11
N ASN A 194 -7.40 11.25 -5.98
CA ASN A 194 -6.98 11.94 -4.77
C ASN A 194 -7.92 13.09 -4.44
N ALA A 195 -8.53 13.04 -3.25
CA ALA A 195 -9.24 14.19 -2.73
C ALA A 195 -8.26 15.11 -2.01
N TYR A 196 -7.97 16.26 -2.58
CA TYR A 196 -7.05 17.25 -2.03
C TYR A 196 -7.59 17.85 -0.74
N ALA A 197 -6.66 18.27 0.14
CA ALA A 197 -7.00 19.23 1.18
C ALA A 197 -7.57 20.50 0.49
N ALA A 198 -8.70 20.99 0.97
CA ALA A 198 -9.37 22.11 0.30
C ALA A 198 -8.49 23.38 0.35
N SER A 199 -8.46 24.13 -0.74
CA SER A 199 -7.90 25.48 -0.78
C SER A 199 -8.98 26.44 -0.33
N TYR A 200 -9.08 26.68 1.00
CA TYR A 200 -10.24 27.35 1.57
C TYR A 200 -10.38 28.78 1.15
N VAL A 201 -9.29 29.51 1.04
CA VAL A 201 -9.31 30.95 0.88
C VAL A 201 -8.21 31.37 -0.07
N LEU A 202 -8.63 31.94 -1.19
CA LEU A 202 -7.78 32.68 -2.09
C LEU A 202 -8.25 34.14 -2.10
N LEU A 203 -7.36 35.06 -1.85
CA LEU A 203 -7.62 36.48 -1.96
C LEU A 203 -7.03 37.01 -3.25
N GLY A 204 -7.78 37.82 -3.98
CA GLY A 204 -7.33 38.32 -5.26
C GLY A 204 -7.93 39.66 -5.65
N SER A 205 -7.11 40.49 -6.31
CA SER A 205 -7.45 41.80 -6.82
C SER A 205 -7.75 41.71 -8.31
N LEU A 206 -9.01 41.89 -8.68
CA LEU A 206 -9.47 41.96 -10.08
C LEU A 206 -9.58 43.44 -10.50
N TYR A 207 -8.58 43.96 -11.18
CA TYR A 207 -8.58 45.32 -11.73
C TYR A 207 -8.06 45.38 -13.18
N THR A 208 -7.87 44.23 -13.78
CA THR A 208 -7.51 44.05 -15.18
C THR A 208 -8.46 43.04 -15.80
N GLN A 209 -8.32 42.76 -17.10
CA GLN A 209 -9.17 41.79 -17.77
C GLN A 209 -9.13 40.38 -17.21
N ASN A 210 -8.04 40.02 -16.51
CA ASN A 210 -7.88 38.67 -15.97
C ASN A 210 -7.19 38.70 -14.59
N LEU A 211 -7.80 38.06 -13.62
CA LEU A 211 -7.20 37.64 -12.37
C LEU A 211 -6.89 36.15 -12.45
N VAL A 212 -5.62 35.78 -12.27
CA VAL A 212 -5.20 34.39 -12.24
C VAL A 212 -4.74 34.07 -10.82
N LEU A 213 -5.37 33.10 -10.22
CA LEU A 213 -5.03 32.55 -8.90
C LEU A 213 -4.50 31.12 -9.06
N THR A 214 -3.80 30.64 -8.08
CA THR A 214 -3.34 29.26 -8.02
C THR A 214 -3.97 28.59 -6.80
N ALA A 215 -4.66 27.47 -7.03
CA ALA A 215 -5.21 26.69 -5.93
C ALA A 215 -4.04 26.14 -5.11
N LYS A 216 -3.99 26.49 -3.83
CA LYS A 216 -2.99 25.98 -2.89
C LYS A 216 -3.52 24.68 -2.30
N SER A 217 -3.49 23.62 -3.07
CA SER A 217 -3.77 22.30 -2.57
C SER A 217 -2.45 21.60 -2.25
N GLN A 218 -2.29 21.15 -1.02
CA GLN A 218 -1.29 20.17 -0.67
C GLN A 218 -2.01 18.87 -0.40
N GLN A 219 -1.52 17.82 -1.02
CA GLN A 219 -2.14 16.52 -0.99
C GLN A 219 -1.46 15.66 0.08
N PRO A 220 -2.21 15.12 1.04
CA PRO A 220 -1.71 14.04 1.86
C PRO A 220 -1.37 12.83 0.97
N THR A 221 -0.29 12.16 1.29
CA THR A 221 0.14 10.95 0.56
C THR A 221 0.16 9.75 1.49
N SER A 222 -0.12 8.58 0.93
CA SER A 222 -0.01 7.32 1.63
C SER A 222 0.83 6.34 0.84
N GLU A 223 1.59 5.51 1.55
CA GLU A 223 2.43 4.47 0.98
C GLU A 223 2.26 3.20 1.82
N LYS A 224 2.36 2.04 1.18
CA LYS A 224 2.33 0.75 1.84
C LYS A 224 3.52 -0.08 1.40
N TYR A 225 4.21 -0.65 2.38
CA TYR A 225 5.40 -1.47 2.18
C TYR A 225 5.18 -2.86 2.73
N ILE A 226 5.83 -3.84 2.11
CA ILE A 226 5.91 -5.22 2.57
C ILE A 226 7.38 -5.54 2.81
N SER A 227 7.69 -6.24 3.89
CA SER A 227 9.03 -6.71 4.19
C SER A 227 9.02 -8.05 4.90
N LYS A 228 10.15 -8.74 4.84
CA LYS A 228 10.38 -10.02 5.53
C LYS A 228 11.03 -9.80 6.89
N ASN A 229 10.90 -10.79 7.77
CA ASN A 229 11.66 -10.88 8.99
C ASN A 229 13.05 -11.48 8.68
N ASP A 230 14.13 -10.81 9.07
CA ASP A 230 15.50 -11.32 8.91
C ASP A 230 15.91 -12.35 9.99
N GLY A 231 14.95 -12.78 10.82
CA GLY A 231 15.19 -13.65 11.98
C GLY A 231 15.64 -12.90 13.24
N SER A 232 15.81 -11.57 13.18
CA SER A 232 16.06 -10.73 14.36
C SER A 232 14.77 -10.34 15.09
N GLY A 233 13.62 -10.49 14.43
CA GLY A 233 12.32 -10.02 14.86
C GLY A 233 12.00 -8.61 14.36
N GLU A 234 12.88 -8.02 13.56
CA GLU A 234 12.71 -6.72 12.93
C GLU A 234 12.49 -6.87 11.42
N ALA A 235 11.74 -5.94 10.84
CA ALA A 235 11.50 -5.94 9.41
C ALA A 235 12.76 -5.60 8.62
N VAL A 236 13.10 -6.44 7.65
CA VAL A 236 14.14 -6.11 6.66
C VAL A 236 13.53 -5.22 5.59
N THR A 237 13.89 -3.97 5.59
CA THR A 237 13.55 -3.03 4.51
C THR A 237 14.73 -2.99 3.54
N ASP A 238 14.66 -3.71 2.46
CA ASP A 238 15.68 -3.64 1.40
C ASP A 238 15.48 -2.46 0.44
N GLY A 239 14.48 -1.64 0.68
CA GLY A 239 14.14 -0.45 -0.11
C GLY A 239 13.44 -0.76 -1.44
N THR A 240 13.25 -2.02 -1.79
CA THR A 240 12.58 -2.46 -3.02
C THR A 240 11.15 -2.94 -2.77
N GLU A 241 10.83 -3.30 -1.55
CA GLU A 241 9.54 -3.86 -1.13
C GLU A 241 8.53 -2.76 -0.78
N ASN A 242 8.20 -1.95 -1.76
CA ASN A 242 7.18 -0.92 -1.62
C ASN A 242 5.80 -1.44 -2.09
N SER A 243 4.80 -0.59 -2.12
CA SER A 243 3.43 -0.93 -2.55
C SER A 243 3.32 -1.59 -3.93
N THR A 244 4.37 -1.55 -4.73
CA THR A 244 4.43 -2.15 -6.07
C THR A 244 5.14 -3.49 -6.09
N SER A 245 5.86 -3.86 -5.01
CA SER A 245 6.48 -5.17 -4.87
C SER A 245 5.44 -6.21 -4.48
N ASN A 246 5.60 -7.41 -4.98
CA ASN A 246 4.74 -8.55 -4.71
C ASN A 246 5.61 -9.73 -4.25
N PRO A 247 6.15 -9.69 -3.02
CA PRO A 247 7.02 -10.74 -2.50
C PRO A 247 6.26 -12.02 -2.21
N ASP A 248 6.97 -13.11 -2.16
CA ASP A 248 6.48 -14.42 -1.75
C ASP A 248 6.88 -14.74 -0.31
N PHE A 249 6.06 -15.58 0.30
CA PHE A 249 6.24 -16.03 1.68
C PHE A 249 5.79 -17.48 1.83
N ALA A 250 6.42 -18.19 2.73
CA ALA A 250 5.90 -19.47 3.19
C ALA A 250 4.60 -19.27 3.99
N GLU A 251 3.70 -20.25 3.96
CA GLU A 251 2.53 -20.22 4.83
C GLU A 251 2.98 -20.25 6.30
N GLY A 252 2.38 -19.39 7.13
CA GLY A 252 2.78 -19.21 8.51
C GLY A 252 4.02 -18.33 8.74
N GLU A 253 4.74 -17.92 7.70
CA GLU A 253 5.86 -16.99 7.81
C GLU A 253 5.38 -15.57 8.14
N GLU A 254 6.13 -14.87 9.00
CA GLU A 254 5.79 -13.50 9.43
C GLU A 254 6.02 -12.50 8.31
N ILE A 255 4.95 -11.78 7.97
CA ILE A 255 4.90 -10.73 6.95
C ILE A 255 4.79 -9.39 7.67
N TYR A 256 5.70 -8.46 7.40
CA TYR A 256 5.61 -7.10 7.90
C TYR A 256 4.94 -6.20 6.89
N TYR A 257 3.87 -5.52 7.31
CA TYR A 257 3.26 -4.43 6.57
C TYR A 257 3.56 -3.11 7.25
N THR A 258 4.05 -2.14 6.48
CA THR A 258 4.29 -0.77 6.96
C THR A 258 3.40 0.19 6.20
N LEU A 259 2.49 0.84 6.91
CA LEU A 259 1.63 1.91 6.42
C LEU A 259 2.28 3.24 6.74
N LYS A 260 2.43 4.09 5.74
CA LYS A 260 2.95 5.43 5.90
C LYS A 260 1.94 6.44 5.40
N TYR A 261 1.69 7.47 6.19
CA TYR A 261 0.80 8.57 5.85
C TYR A 261 1.53 9.89 6.10
N THR A 262 1.67 10.69 5.03
CA THR A 262 2.32 12.00 5.10
C THR A 262 1.26 13.08 5.03
N ILE A 263 1.21 13.90 6.08
CA ILE A 263 0.24 14.99 6.24
C ILE A 263 0.97 16.31 6.03
N PRO A 264 0.54 17.14 5.07
CA PRO A 264 1.14 18.44 4.86
C PRO A 264 1.05 19.30 6.12
N TYR A 265 2.15 19.96 6.48
CA TYR A 265 2.19 20.88 7.62
C TYR A 265 1.13 21.97 7.51
N SER A 266 0.92 22.52 6.31
CA SER A 266 -0.10 23.53 6.06
C SER A 266 -1.51 23.07 6.42
N THR A 267 -1.86 21.80 6.13
CA THR A 267 -3.14 21.21 6.51
C THR A 267 -3.30 21.16 8.03
N LEU A 268 -2.31 20.61 8.73
CA LEU A 268 -2.36 20.52 10.20
C LEU A 268 -2.38 21.89 10.87
N LYS A 269 -1.59 22.83 10.35
CA LYS A 269 -1.54 24.22 10.83
C LYS A 269 -2.89 24.89 10.67
N ASP A 270 -3.54 24.69 9.53
CA ASP A 270 -4.85 25.22 9.23
C ASP A 270 -5.92 24.74 10.21
N PHE A 271 -6.01 23.44 10.42
CA PHE A 271 -6.93 22.86 11.40
C PHE A 271 -6.64 23.37 12.82
N SER A 272 -5.36 23.48 13.18
CA SER A 272 -4.95 24.03 14.49
C SER A 272 -5.32 25.49 14.67
N ASP A 273 -5.19 26.32 13.64
CA ASP A 273 -5.50 27.76 13.68
C ASP A 273 -7.01 27.99 13.82
N HIS A 274 -7.83 27.07 13.29
CA HIS A 274 -9.29 27.12 13.43
C HIS A 274 -9.80 26.45 14.70
N ASP A 275 -8.93 25.96 15.58
CA ASP A 275 -9.32 25.19 16.77
C ASP A 275 -10.18 23.95 16.40
N ALA A 276 -9.99 23.46 15.18
CA ALA A 276 -10.71 22.33 14.63
C ALA A 276 -9.99 21.01 14.94
N THR A 277 -10.70 19.91 14.81
CA THR A 277 -10.14 18.56 14.94
C THR A 277 -9.83 18.00 13.57
N PHE A 278 -8.56 17.67 13.30
CA PHE A 278 -8.15 16.94 12.13
C PHE A 278 -8.27 15.45 12.42
N THR A 279 -9.20 14.79 11.73
CA THR A 279 -9.41 13.35 11.89
C THR A 279 -8.89 12.63 10.65
N TYR A 280 -8.08 11.62 10.83
CA TYR A 280 -7.71 10.70 9.77
C TYR A 280 -7.89 9.26 10.21
N THR A 281 -8.15 8.38 9.24
CA THR A 281 -8.35 6.95 9.48
C THR A 281 -7.51 6.18 8.48
N LEU A 282 -6.52 5.44 8.96
CA LEU A 282 -5.83 4.43 8.16
C LEU A 282 -6.75 3.22 8.07
N GLN A 283 -6.97 2.73 6.87
CA GLN A 283 -7.88 1.65 6.57
C GLN A 283 -7.14 0.59 5.77
N ASP A 284 -7.24 -0.64 6.22
CA ASP A 284 -6.50 -1.76 5.65
C ASP A 284 -7.41 -2.98 5.56
N SER A 285 -7.59 -3.53 4.36
CA SER A 285 -8.44 -4.69 4.09
C SER A 285 -7.59 -5.84 3.60
N LEU A 286 -7.44 -6.85 4.44
CA LEU A 286 -6.69 -8.06 4.16
C LEU A 286 -7.55 -9.04 3.37
N SER A 287 -6.93 -9.87 2.52
CA SER A 287 -7.62 -11.03 1.94
C SER A 287 -7.88 -12.11 2.98
N ALA A 288 -8.83 -13.00 2.69
CA ALA A 288 -9.15 -14.13 3.58
C ALA A 288 -7.94 -15.04 3.86
N GLY A 289 -6.97 -15.07 2.95
CA GLY A 289 -5.73 -15.84 3.09
C GLY A 289 -4.66 -15.20 3.96
N ILE A 290 -4.93 -14.02 4.56
CA ILE A 290 -3.98 -13.30 5.41
C ILE A 290 -4.59 -13.11 6.81
N THR A 291 -3.89 -13.57 7.83
CA THR A 291 -4.25 -13.38 9.24
C THR A 291 -3.43 -12.25 9.85
N PHE A 292 -4.09 -11.29 10.50
CA PHE A 292 -3.44 -10.25 11.29
C PHE A 292 -2.92 -10.83 12.62
N ASP A 293 -1.68 -10.52 12.97
CA ASP A 293 -1.05 -10.98 14.23
C ASP A 293 -0.97 -9.87 15.28
N SER A 294 -0.21 -8.82 15.00
CA SER A 294 0.02 -7.77 16.01
C SER A 294 0.54 -6.47 15.41
N VAL A 295 0.30 -5.35 16.10
CA VAL A 295 0.97 -4.09 15.85
C VAL A 295 2.38 -4.15 16.46
N LYS A 296 3.39 -3.82 15.66
CA LYS A 296 4.80 -3.75 16.12
C LYS A 296 5.20 -2.33 16.52
N SER A 297 4.83 -1.34 15.72
CA SER A 297 5.15 0.04 16.03
C SER A 297 4.13 1.03 15.45
N VAL A 298 3.95 2.14 16.14
CA VAL A 298 3.24 3.33 15.67
C VAL A 298 4.11 4.54 15.98
N THR A 299 4.51 5.29 14.97
CA THR A 299 5.34 6.48 15.14
C THR A 299 4.73 7.69 14.45
N VAL A 300 5.01 8.88 14.99
CA VAL A 300 4.73 10.16 14.34
C VAL A 300 6.03 10.96 14.33
N ASN A 301 6.50 11.33 13.16
CA ASN A 301 7.81 11.99 12.97
C ASN A 301 8.97 11.23 13.65
N GLY A 302 8.91 9.90 13.64
CA GLY A 302 9.90 9.04 14.30
C GLY A 302 9.78 8.95 15.83
N THR A 303 8.86 9.67 16.45
CA THR A 303 8.57 9.55 17.89
C THR A 303 7.62 8.37 18.10
N ASP A 304 7.95 7.49 19.04
CA ASP A 304 7.18 6.29 19.36
C ASP A 304 5.87 6.62 20.10
N PHE A 305 4.78 6.12 19.55
CA PHE A 305 3.42 6.14 20.11
C PHE A 305 2.77 4.76 20.10
N THR A 306 3.55 3.69 20.06
CA THR A 306 3.05 2.31 19.89
C THR A 306 1.99 1.93 20.91
N GLU A 307 2.18 2.25 22.18
CA GLU A 307 1.19 1.94 23.24
C GLU A 307 -0.15 2.65 23.02
N GLN A 308 -0.12 3.92 22.59
CA GLN A 308 -1.33 4.70 22.32
C GLN A 308 -1.97 4.28 21.00
N GLY A 309 -1.16 4.16 19.95
CA GLY A 309 -1.59 3.84 18.60
C GLY A 309 -2.20 2.44 18.50
N SER A 310 -1.65 1.45 19.21
CA SER A 310 -2.21 0.10 19.22
C SER A 310 -3.62 0.06 19.83
N LYS A 311 -3.92 0.94 20.79
CA LYS A 311 -5.26 1.05 21.38
C LYS A 311 -6.30 1.72 20.48
N LEU A 312 -5.86 2.37 19.42
CA LEU A 312 -6.74 2.99 18.41
C LEU A 312 -7.11 2.02 17.29
N LEU A 313 -6.50 0.83 17.26
CA LEU A 313 -6.83 -0.20 16.30
C LEU A 313 -8.20 -0.81 16.61
N ASP A 314 -9.09 -0.74 15.65
CA ASP A 314 -10.35 -1.47 15.63
C ASP A 314 -10.27 -2.61 14.60
N THR A 315 -10.26 -3.84 15.09
CA THR A 315 -10.32 -5.08 14.30
C THR A 315 -11.73 -5.64 14.20
N THR A 316 -12.71 -4.99 14.82
CA THR A 316 -14.13 -5.41 14.83
C THR A 316 -14.96 -4.69 13.79
N ALA A 317 -14.38 -3.65 13.16
CA ALA A 317 -14.99 -2.93 12.06
C ALA A 317 -15.30 -3.89 10.90
N LYS A 318 -16.38 -3.62 10.19
CA LYS A 318 -16.81 -4.49 9.09
C LYS A 318 -16.29 -3.97 7.78
N ALA A 319 -15.90 -4.89 6.91
CA ALA A 319 -15.45 -4.57 5.56
C ALA A 319 -16.50 -3.80 4.73
N SER A 320 -17.81 -3.94 5.03
CA SER A 320 -18.86 -3.12 4.43
C SER A 320 -18.72 -1.61 4.72
N GLU A 321 -18.00 -1.24 5.78
CA GLU A 321 -17.66 0.16 6.06
C GLU A 321 -16.57 0.66 5.11
N ALA A 322 -15.66 -0.21 4.70
CA ALA A 322 -14.56 0.10 3.78
C ALA A 322 -15.06 0.61 2.43
N ALA A 323 -16.08 -0.02 1.87
CA ALA A 323 -16.67 0.38 0.58
C ALA A 323 -17.21 1.82 0.58
N ASN A 324 -17.75 2.27 1.73
CA ASN A 324 -18.24 3.64 1.89
C ASN A 324 -17.10 4.67 1.99
N LEU A 325 -15.88 4.20 2.21
CA LEU A 325 -14.68 5.00 2.46
C LEU A 325 -13.64 4.83 1.33
N GLY A 326 -14.05 4.36 0.17
CA GLY A 326 -13.22 4.25 -1.02
C GLY A 326 -12.18 3.14 -0.99
N LEU A 327 -12.34 2.12 -0.12
CA LEU A 327 -11.47 0.97 -0.02
C LEU A 327 -12.18 -0.30 -0.51
N THR A 328 -11.50 -1.11 -1.30
CA THR A 328 -12.01 -2.40 -1.76
C THR A 328 -11.92 -3.43 -0.65
N ASP A 329 -13.04 -4.09 -0.33
CA ASP A 329 -13.07 -5.24 0.56
C ASP A 329 -12.35 -6.43 -0.09
N GLN A 330 -11.34 -6.98 0.61
CA GLN A 330 -10.57 -8.13 0.15
C GLN A 330 -11.03 -9.46 0.78
N GLY A 331 -12.08 -9.42 1.60
CA GLY A 331 -12.76 -10.62 2.11
C GLY A 331 -12.20 -11.19 3.42
N GLY A 332 -11.16 -10.61 3.98
CA GLY A 332 -10.56 -11.00 5.25
C GLY A 332 -10.74 -9.97 6.35
N ALA A 333 -9.74 -9.81 7.21
CA ALA A 333 -9.77 -8.83 8.29
C ALA A 333 -9.76 -7.39 7.75
N TYR A 334 -10.51 -6.52 8.43
CA TYR A 334 -10.48 -5.09 8.18
C TYR A 334 -9.90 -4.37 9.40
N LEU A 335 -8.78 -3.70 9.21
CA LEU A 335 -8.04 -2.98 10.24
C LEU A 335 -8.28 -1.48 10.09
N LYS A 336 -8.64 -0.82 11.18
CA LYS A 336 -9.01 0.59 11.16
C LYS A 336 -8.34 1.34 12.33
N TRP A 337 -7.48 2.31 12.02
CA TRP A 337 -6.88 3.22 12.99
C TRP A 337 -7.44 4.61 12.82
N THR A 338 -8.28 5.07 13.72
CA THR A 338 -8.83 6.42 13.68
C THR A 338 -8.14 7.31 14.71
N VAL A 339 -7.53 8.38 14.23
CA VAL A 339 -6.85 9.39 15.05
C VAL A 339 -7.55 10.72 14.89
N ALA A 340 -7.90 11.34 15.99
CA ALA A 340 -8.48 12.67 16.06
C ALA A 340 -7.46 13.64 16.69
N VAL A 341 -6.82 14.44 15.87
CA VAL A 341 -5.80 15.42 16.29
C VAL A 341 -6.48 16.74 16.64
N ALA A 342 -6.37 17.16 17.89
CA ALA A 342 -7.04 18.34 18.41
C ALA A 342 -6.09 19.23 19.23
N LYS A 343 -6.44 20.50 19.42
CA LYS A 343 -5.64 21.50 20.15
C LYS A 343 -5.36 21.11 21.59
N ASN A 344 -6.33 20.53 22.26
CA ASN A 344 -6.21 20.06 23.64
C ASN A 344 -5.87 18.56 23.73
N GLY A 345 -5.55 17.92 22.59
CA GLY A 345 -5.14 16.52 22.53
C GLY A 345 -3.74 16.31 23.12
N THR A 346 -3.49 15.10 23.57
CA THR A 346 -2.18 14.68 24.11
C THR A 346 -1.64 13.47 23.36
N GLY A 347 -0.33 13.32 23.32
CA GLY A 347 0.32 12.25 22.58
C GLY A 347 -0.07 12.28 21.10
N ILE A 348 -0.41 11.12 20.52
CA ILE A 348 -0.79 11.01 19.10
C ILE A 348 -2.03 11.84 18.72
N ASN A 349 -2.85 12.25 19.68
CA ASN A 349 -4.04 13.07 19.45
C ASN A 349 -3.78 14.57 19.58
N GLY A 350 -2.54 15.01 19.83
CA GLY A 350 -2.16 16.41 20.00
C GLY A 350 -1.37 16.94 18.81
N TYR A 351 -1.65 18.15 18.35
CA TYR A 351 -0.93 18.80 17.25
C TYR A 351 0.59 18.88 17.45
N ALA A 352 1.06 18.95 18.71
CA ALA A 352 2.47 18.97 19.02
C ALA A 352 3.24 17.74 18.54
N ALA A 353 2.62 16.56 18.54
CA ALA A 353 3.22 15.33 18.00
C ALA A 353 3.53 15.45 16.50
N TYR A 354 2.76 16.25 15.79
CA TYR A 354 2.88 16.49 14.36
C TYR A 354 3.74 17.71 14.01
N GLY A 355 4.39 18.31 15.00
CA GLY A 355 5.28 19.46 14.80
C GLY A 355 4.58 20.82 14.72
N VAL A 356 3.26 20.89 14.87
CA VAL A 356 2.52 22.17 14.85
C VAL A 356 2.80 22.94 16.14
N GLY A 357 3.19 24.22 16.00
CA GLY A 357 3.62 25.08 17.11
C GLY A 357 5.11 24.97 17.44
N GLY A 358 5.86 24.10 16.76
CA GLY A 358 7.32 24.02 16.83
C GLY A 358 8.02 25.05 15.95
N THR A 359 9.35 25.05 15.98
CA THR A 359 10.20 25.96 15.16
C THR A 359 10.44 25.42 13.74
N SER A 360 10.10 24.16 13.47
CA SER A 360 10.32 23.49 12.18
C SER A 360 9.01 23.34 11.43
N VAL A 361 8.97 23.79 10.19
CA VAL A 361 7.84 23.63 9.26
C VAL A 361 8.14 22.41 8.40
N GLN A 362 7.66 21.25 8.79
CA GLN A 362 7.84 19.98 8.07
C GLN A 362 6.53 19.21 8.03
N ASP A 363 6.29 18.51 6.92
CA ASP A 363 5.16 17.60 6.82
C ASP A 363 5.28 16.51 7.87
N ALA A 364 4.16 16.14 8.45
CA ALA A 364 4.14 15.10 9.48
C ALA A 364 4.04 13.73 8.83
N VAL A 365 4.84 12.78 9.31
CA VAL A 365 4.85 11.41 8.85
C VAL A 365 4.36 10.49 9.95
N VAL A 366 3.24 9.83 9.70
CA VAL A 366 2.69 8.75 10.54
C VAL A 366 3.11 7.43 9.94
N THR A 367 3.66 6.53 10.76
CA THR A 367 4.05 5.19 10.32
C THR A 367 3.44 4.16 11.27
N VAL A 368 2.77 3.16 10.71
CA VAL A 368 2.25 2.00 11.45
C VAL A 368 2.85 0.75 10.85
N THR A 369 3.56 -0.03 11.67
CA THR A 369 4.07 -1.35 11.28
C THR A 369 3.32 -2.42 12.06
N TYR A 370 2.81 -3.42 11.34
CA TYR A 370 2.11 -4.57 11.91
C TYR A 370 2.53 -5.85 11.21
N THR A 371 2.27 -6.98 11.83
CA THR A 371 2.58 -8.30 11.27
C THR A 371 1.34 -9.09 10.95
N CYS A 372 1.49 -9.92 9.94
CA CYS A 372 0.55 -10.90 9.46
C CYS A 372 1.28 -12.19 9.12
N HIS A 373 0.53 -13.25 8.85
CA HIS A 373 0.99 -14.45 8.16
C HIS A 373 -0.07 -14.94 7.18
N MET A 374 0.32 -15.72 6.19
CA MET A 374 -0.63 -16.44 5.34
C MET A 374 -1.19 -17.65 6.08
N ASN A 375 -2.48 -17.91 5.89
CA ASN A 375 -3.20 -19.00 6.51
C ASN A 375 -3.70 -20.02 5.47
N GLU A 376 -4.42 -21.04 5.91
CA GLU A 376 -4.97 -22.14 5.10
C GLU A 376 -5.92 -21.68 3.96
N ASN A 377 -6.43 -20.44 4.00
CA ASN A 377 -7.26 -19.86 2.95
C ASN A 377 -6.44 -19.07 1.92
N ALA A 378 -5.11 -19.09 2.03
CA ALA A 378 -4.25 -18.38 1.09
C ALA A 378 -4.46 -18.89 -0.33
N VAL A 379 -4.59 -17.93 -1.25
CA VAL A 379 -4.65 -18.23 -2.68
C VAL A 379 -3.25 -18.63 -3.15
N ILE A 380 -3.14 -19.88 -3.60
CA ILE A 380 -1.89 -20.43 -4.11
C ILE A 380 -1.63 -19.89 -5.51
N ALA A 381 -0.46 -19.29 -5.74
CA ALA A 381 -0.06 -18.69 -7.02
C ALA A 381 -1.13 -17.73 -7.60
N SER A 382 -1.41 -17.77 -8.89
CA SER A 382 -2.49 -17.04 -9.55
C SER A 382 -2.54 -15.54 -9.22
N THR A 383 -3.65 -15.10 -8.63
CA THR A 383 -3.88 -13.67 -8.29
C THR A 383 -3.18 -13.23 -7.01
N GLY A 384 -2.59 -14.17 -6.24
CA GLY A 384 -1.99 -13.90 -4.93
C GLY A 384 -3.01 -13.41 -3.90
N ASN A 385 -2.49 -12.99 -2.76
CA ASN A 385 -3.27 -12.56 -1.61
C ASN A 385 -3.15 -11.04 -1.44
N PRO A 386 -4.18 -10.27 -1.85
CA PRO A 386 -4.14 -8.81 -1.80
C PRO A 386 -4.34 -8.29 -0.38
N ASN A 387 -3.76 -7.10 -0.13
CA ASN A 387 -3.98 -6.33 1.06
C ASN A 387 -4.12 -4.85 0.69
N SER A 388 -5.36 -4.33 0.71
CA SER A 388 -5.69 -2.98 0.25
C SER A 388 -5.60 -1.95 1.37
N TYR A 389 -5.02 -0.79 1.07
CA TYR A 389 -4.81 0.31 2.00
C TYR A 389 -5.17 1.65 1.38
N ASN A 390 -5.84 2.50 2.14
CA ASN A 390 -5.95 3.93 1.90
C ASN A 390 -6.10 4.69 3.23
N VAL A 391 -6.11 6.02 3.15
CA VAL A 391 -6.38 6.88 4.30
C VAL A 391 -7.54 7.80 3.98
N SER A 392 -8.57 7.82 4.82
CA SER A 392 -9.57 8.88 4.83
C SER A 392 -9.17 9.98 5.82
N TYR A 393 -9.45 11.24 5.49
CA TYR A 393 -9.11 12.37 6.36
C TYR A 393 -10.10 13.52 6.19
N THR A 394 -10.33 14.25 7.29
CA THR A 394 -11.08 15.50 7.21
C THR A 394 -10.25 16.51 6.42
N ARG A 395 -10.88 17.13 5.41
CA ARG A 395 -10.17 18.05 4.53
C ARG A 395 -10.59 19.52 4.74
N ASN A 396 -11.61 19.76 5.54
CA ASN A 396 -12.17 21.08 5.77
C ASN A 396 -12.30 21.39 7.28
N PRO A 397 -11.50 22.30 7.86
CA PRO A 397 -11.61 22.66 9.28
C PRO A 397 -12.95 23.28 9.67
N LEU A 398 -13.69 23.82 8.70
CA LEU A 398 -15.02 24.42 8.91
C LEU A 398 -16.16 23.43 8.71
N ASN A 399 -15.88 22.22 8.20
CA ASN A 399 -16.86 21.18 7.96
C ASN A 399 -16.29 19.79 8.25
N SER A 400 -16.51 19.30 9.45
CA SER A 400 -16.02 18.01 9.91
C SER A 400 -16.59 16.80 9.16
N SER A 401 -17.61 17.00 8.32
CA SER A 401 -18.22 15.96 7.48
C SER A 401 -17.63 15.91 6.07
N ASP A 402 -16.71 16.80 5.74
CA ASP A 402 -16.04 16.84 4.44
C ASP A 402 -14.74 16.02 4.51
N TYR A 403 -14.76 14.83 3.88
CA TYR A 403 -13.65 13.89 3.88
C TYR A 403 -12.99 13.77 2.52
N GLY A 404 -11.67 13.65 2.54
CA GLY A 404 -10.86 13.24 1.41
C GLY A 404 -10.30 11.83 1.61
N TYR A 405 -9.78 11.26 0.53
CA TYR A 405 -9.18 9.92 0.53
C TYR A 405 -7.87 9.93 -0.25
N THR A 406 -6.87 9.20 0.25
CA THR A 406 -5.68 8.91 -0.56
C THR A 406 -5.98 7.79 -1.57
N PRO A 407 -5.24 7.69 -2.67
CA PRO A 407 -5.36 6.57 -3.59
C PRO A 407 -5.19 5.25 -2.86
N GLN A 408 -6.03 4.27 -3.25
CA GLN A 408 -5.89 2.91 -2.75
C GLN A 408 -4.61 2.28 -3.31
N GLN A 409 -3.89 1.59 -2.44
CA GLN A 409 -2.76 0.75 -2.78
C GLN A 409 -3.12 -0.70 -2.44
N THR A 410 -2.76 -1.63 -3.32
CA THR A 410 -3.13 -3.04 -3.16
C THR A 410 -1.95 -3.94 -3.51
N PRO A 411 -0.89 -3.96 -2.68
CA PRO A 411 0.18 -4.93 -2.83
C PRO A 411 -0.36 -6.35 -2.57
N ARG A 412 0.35 -7.34 -3.09
CA ARG A 412 -0.02 -8.74 -3.00
C ARG A 412 1.14 -9.55 -2.47
N VAL A 413 0.84 -10.58 -1.72
CA VAL A 413 1.81 -11.59 -1.32
C VAL A 413 1.44 -12.93 -1.97
N TYR A 414 2.45 -13.72 -2.28
CA TYR A 414 2.31 -14.98 -3.00
C TYR A 414 2.84 -16.14 -2.18
N THR A 415 2.30 -17.31 -2.44
CA THR A 415 2.79 -18.59 -1.94
C THR A 415 2.50 -19.66 -2.99
N TYR A 416 3.20 -20.77 -2.94
CA TYR A 416 3.18 -21.79 -3.98
C TYR A 416 2.93 -23.16 -3.41
N SER A 417 2.71 -24.14 -4.31
CA SER A 417 2.51 -25.53 -3.95
C SER A 417 3.26 -26.47 -4.86
N ALA A 418 3.49 -27.68 -4.37
CA ALA A 418 3.99 -28.81 -5.15
C ALA A 418 3.08 -30.01 -4.98
N TYR A 419 2.80 -30.71 -6.07
CA TYR A 419 2.01 -31.94 -6.09
C TYR A 419 2.90 -33.11 -6.44
N VAL A 420 2.81 -34.20 -5.66
CA VAL A 420 3.54 -35.43 -5.88
C VAL A 420 2.58 -36.59 -5.94
N PHE A 421 2.80 -37.47 -6.91
CA PHE A 421 2.18 -38.79 -7.03
C PHE A 421 3.22 -39.86 -6.81
N LYS A 422 2.96 -40.78 -5.90
CA LYS A 422 3.86 -41.88 -5.57
C LYS A 422 3.26 -43.17 -6.08
N GLU A 423 3.95 -43.86 -7.00
CA GLU A 423 3.44 -45.05 -7.70
C GLU A 423 4.47 -46.18 -7.76
N ASP A 424 3.97 -47.40 -7.91
CA ASP A 424 4.77 -48.59 -8.27
C ASP A 424 5.14 -48.52 -9.77
N ILE A 425 6.45 -48.61 -10.07
CA ILE A 425 6.94 -48.47 -11.46
C ILE A 425 6.45 -49.60 -12.38
N ASP A 426 6.16 -50.78 -11.83
CA ASP A 426 5.78 -51.96 -12.62
C ASP A 426 4.28 -52.00 -12.88
N THR A 427 3.47 -51.53 -11.93
CA THR A 427 2.00 -51.66 -11.98
C THR A 427 1.28 -50.34 -12.19
N GLY A 428 1.90 -49.22 -11.86
CA GLY A 428 1.25 -47.91 -11.84
C GLY A 428 0.30 -47.73 -10.64
N ASP A 429 0.32 -48.65 -9.68
CA ASP A 429 -0.54 -48.55 -8.49
C ASP A 429 -0.03 -47.45 -7.55
N PRO A 430 -0.94 -46.65 -6.95
CA PRO A 430 -0.56 -45.64 -5.97
C PRO A 430 0.04 -46.26 -4.71
N LEU A 431 1.08 -45.64 -4.18
CA LEU A 431 1.78 -46.10 -2.97
C LEU A 431 1.43 -45.21 -1.78
N GLN A 432 0.54 -45.70 -0.93
CA GLN A 432 0.15 -45.09 0.33
C GLN A 432 1.19 -45.33 1.42
N GLY A 433 1.38 -44.34 2.32
CA GLY A 433 2.19 -44.50 3.53
C GLY A 433 3.69 -44.45 3.28
N VAL A 434 4.12 -43.94 2.15
CA VAL A 434 5.52 -43.61 1.89
C VAL A 434 5.82 -42.26 2.55
N THR A 435 6.88 -42.20 3.32
CA THR A 435 7.27 -40.99 4.04
C THR A 435 8.37 -40.25 3.30
N PHE A 436 8.16 -38.95 3.15
CA PHE A 436 9.13 -37.99 2.63
C PHE A 436 9.42 -36.93 3.66
N CYS A 437 10.51 -36.19 3.44
CA CYS A 437 10.74 -34.89 4.07
C CYS A 437 11.30 -33.90 3.05
N LEU A 438 11.02 -32.61 3.23
CA LEU A 438 11.42 -31.53 2.35
C LEU A 438 12.44 -30.64 3.06
N THR A 439 13.52 -30.28 2.38
CA THR A 439 14.55 -29.38 2.88
C THR A 439 15.04 -28.43 1.80
N ALA A 440 15.46 -27.22 2.16
CA ALA A 440 16.15 -26.32 1.25
C ALA A 440 17.64 -26.63 1.07
N ARG A 441 18.17 -27.63 1.81
CA ARG A 441 19.59 -27.98 1.82
C ARG A 441 19.83 -29.36 1.23
N GLU A 442 20.61 -29.42 0.14
CA GLU A 442 21.06 -30.68 -0.42
C GLU A 442 21.91 -31.46 0.58
N GLY A 443 21.63 -32.74 0.70
CA GLY A 443 22.39 -33.66 1.57
C GLY A 443 21.82 -33.83 2.99
N ASP A 444 20.87 -33.03 3.43
CA ASP A 444 20.13 -33.24 4.68
C ASP A 444 19.00 -34.28 4.50
N LYS A 445 19.40 -35.55 4.32
CA LYS A 445 18.48 -36.65 4.00
C LYS A 445 17.42 -36.95 5.07
N SER A 446 17.62 -36.48 6.28
CA SER A 446 16.70 -36.66 7.41
C SER A 446 15.87 -35.39 7.70
N CYS A 447 16.17 -34.28 7.02
CA CYS A 447 15.57 -32.97 7.21
C CYS A 447 15.61 -32.46 8.67
N GLN A 448 16.59 -32.90 9.44
CA GLN A 448 16.66 -32.54 10.86
C GLN A 448 17.35 -31.18 11.10
N SER A 449 18.12 -30.70 10.12
CA SER A 449 18.88 -29.46 10.24
C SER A 449 18.20 -28.29 9.56
N ASP A 450 17.69 -28.54 8.34
CA ASP A 450 17.11 -27.49 7.47
C ASP A 450 15.76 -27.94 6.86
N GLY A 451 15.08 -28.89 7.52
CA GLY A 451 13.78 -29.40 7.07
C GLY A 451 12.67 -28.38 7.23
N VAL A 452 11.77 -28.36 6.27
CA VAL A 452 10.51 -27.62 6.36
C VAL A 452 9.56 -28.40 7.27
N LEU A 453 8.91 -27.71 8.20
CA LEU A 453 7.88 -28.28 9.06
C LEU A 453 6.49 -28.09 8.45
N PHE A 454 5.67 -29.10 8.56
CA PHE A 454 4.34 -29.13 7.98
C PHE A 454 3.28 -29.47 9.02
N THR A 455 2.11 -28.85 8.86
CA THR A 455 0.87 -29.25 9.50
C THR A 455 -0.06 -29.86 8.45
N LYS A 456 -0.67 -30.99 8.77
CA LYS A 456 -1.63 -31.64 7.89
C LYS A 456 -3.02 -31.05 8.10
N HIS A 457 -3.66 -30.68 7.00
CA HIS A 457 -4.99 -30.08 6.95
C HIS A 457 -5.94 -30.89 6.05
N GLU A 458 -7.24 -30.63 6.23
CA GLU A 458 -8.30 -31.13 5.38
C GLU A 458 -9.02 -29.96 4.74
N ALA A 459 -9.23 -30.00 3.43
CA ALA A 459 -10.04 -29.04 2.71
C ALA A 459 -11.23 -29.75 2.08
N THR A 460 -12.42 -29.18 2.24
CA THR A 460 -13.64 -29.68 1.58
C THR A 460 -13.98 -28.75 0.42
N ASP A 461 -14.04 -29.27 -0.79
CA ASP A 461 -14.37 -28.50 -1.97
C ASP A 461 -15.88 -28.19 -2.05
N ALA A 462 -16.25 -27.37 -3.04
CA ALA A 462 -17.65 -26.97 -3.26
C ALA A 462 -18.59 -28.16 -3.60
N SER A 463 -18.04 -29.32 -3.97
CA SER A 463 -18.80 -30.56 -4.22
C SER A 463 -18.99 -31.41 -2.97
N GLY A 464 -18.34 -31.03 -1.85
CA GLY A 464 -18.33 -31.79 -0.61
C GLY A 464 -17.25 -32.88 -0.55
N ALA A 465 -16.33 -32.94 -1.52
CA ALA A 465 -15.20 -33.86 -1.47
C ALA A 465 -14.10 -33.29 -0.57
N THR A 466 -13.65 -34.09 0.41
CA THR A 466 -12.56 -33.72 1.31
C THR A 466 -11.23 -34.20 0.74
N THR A 467 -10.26 -33.30 0.67
CA THR A 467 -8.88 -33.56 0.31
C THR A 467 -7.95 -33.19 1.47
N GLU A 468 -6.93 -34.01 1.68
CA GLU A 468 -5.90 -33.73 2.69
C GLU A 468 -4.70 -33.05 2.00
N TYR A 469 -4.06 -32.12 2.69
CA TYR A 469 -2.85 -31.44 2.23
C TYR A 469 -1.90 -31.13 3.41
N TYR A 470 -0.66 -30.82 3.07
CA TYR A 470 0.37 -30.40 4.01
C TYR A 470 0.70 -28.94 3.79
N ALA A 471 0.49 -28.08 4.81
CA ALA A 471 0.84 -26.68 4.75
C ALA A 471 2.15 -26.44 5.54
N VAL A 472 3.02 -25.58 5.01
CA VAL A 472 4.21 -25.13 5.73
C VAL A 472 3.79 -24.47 7.03
N SER A 473 4.43 -24.82 8.13
CA SER A 473 4.12 -24.29 9.47
C SER A 473 5.37 -23.95 10.28
N GLY A 474 6.55 -24.08 9.68
CA GLY A 474 7.80 -23.77 10.34
C GLY A 474 9.04 -24.32 9.65
N SER A 475 10.16 -24.26 10.36
CA SER A 475 11.44 -24.77 9.92
C SER A 475 12.20 -25.45 11.06
N ALA A 476 12.91 -26.52 10.75
CA ALA A 476 13.87 -27.15 11.67
C ALA A 476 15.15 -26.32 11.83
N ASN A 477 15.45 -25.43 10.88
CA ASN A 477 16.55 -24.48 10.98
C ASN A 477 16.25 -23.41 12.02
N ALA A 478 17.13 -23.23 13.00
CA ALA A 478 16.91 -22.33 14.14
C ALA A 478 16.83 -20.84 13.74
N ASP A 479 17.45 -20.44 12.64
CA ASP A 479 17.39 -19.05 12.17
C ASP A 479 16.12 -18.83 11.37
N THR A 480 15.80 -19.70 10.43
CA THR A 480 14.54 -19.63 9.67
C THR A 480 13.31 -19.79 10.57
N ALA A 481 13.41 -20.60 11.63
CA ALA A 481 12.32 -20.76 12.62
C ALA A 481 11.87 -19.46 13.27
N LYS A 482 12.75 -18.44 13.34
CA LYS A 482 12.41 -17.12 13.89
C LYS A 482 11.46 -16.32 13.01
N SER A 483 11.36 -16.64 11.73
CA SER A 483 10.41 -16.02 10.81
C SER A 483 8.98 -16.54 10.98
N PHE A 484 8.78 -17.56 11.82
CA PHE A 484 7.46 -18.15 12.04
C PHE A 484 6.94 -17.81 13.43
N PRO A 485 5.82 -17.11 13.57
CA PRO A 485 5.17 -16.81 14.86
C PRO A 485 4.87 -18.08 15.65
N SER A 486 4.55 -19.17 14.95
CA SER A 486 4.27 -20.49 15.52
C SER A 486 5.08 -21.55 14.78
N ASN A 487 6.30 -21.77 15.20
CA ASN A 487 7.17 -22.78 14.60
C ASN A 487 6.80 -24.18 15.13
N THR A 488 5.83 -24.83 14.47
CA THR A 488 5.27 -26.14 14.87
C THR A 488 5.19 -27.08 13.68
N GLY A 489 4.83 -28.33 13.91
CA GLY A 489 4.61 -29.31 12.86
C GLY A 489 5.64 -30.46 12.85
N SER A 490 5.64 -31.22 11.76
CA SER A 490 6.54 -32.35 11.51
C SER A 490 7.26 -32.18 10.19
N VAL A 491 8.48 -32.71 10.09
CA VAL A 491 9.18 -32.84 8.80
C VAL A 491 8.59 -33.95 7.93
N ASP A 492 7.76 -34.83 8.49
CA ASP A 492 7.25 -36.00 7.79
C ASP A 492 6.05 -35.64 6.90
N LEU A 493 6.19 -35.95 5.62
CA LEU A 493 5.16 -35.91 4.59
C LEU A 493 4.81 -37.35 4.21
N VAL A 494 3.59 -37.78 4.50
CA VAL A 494 3.17 -39.18 4.27
C VAL A 494 2.16 -39.25 3.14
N THR A 495 2.42 -40.08 2.11
CA THR A 495 1.52 -40.22 0.97
C THR A 495 0.16 -40.78 1.37
N LEU A 496 -0.89 -40.20 0.82
CA LEU A 496 -2.29 -40.55 1.03
C LEU A 496 -2.66 -41.87 0.35
N ALA A 497 -3.91 -42.32 0.54
CA ALA A 497 -4.41 -43.58 -0.01
C ALA A 497 -4.31 -43.65 -1.56
N ASP A 498 -4.38 -42.52 -2.21
CA ASP A 498 -4.23 -42.35 -3.66
C ASP A 498 -2.80 -42.02 -4.11
N GLY A 499 -1.81 -42.19 -3.24
CA GLY A 499 -0.40 -41.93 -3.53
C GLY A 499 -0.02 -40.45 -3.54
N LYS A 500 -0.93 -39.53 -3.23
CA LYS A 500 -0.71 -38.09 -3.33
C LYS A 500 0.01 -37.49 -2.14
N LEU A 501 0.79 -36.44 -2.45
CA LEU A 501 1.16 -35.37 -1.52
C LEU A 501 0.79 -34.03 -2.18
N ASP A 502 -0.06 -33.26 -1.51
CA ASP A 502 -0.35 -31.86 -1.81
C ASP A 502 0.42 -31.03 -0.77
N ILE A 503 1.47 -30.34 -1.22
CA ILE A 503 2.39 -29.55 -0.38
C ILE A 503 2.15 -28.10 -0.70
N ARG A 504 1.69 -27.30 0.28
CA ARG A 504 1.33 -25.89 0.13
C ARG A 504 2.17 -24.99 1.01
N GLY A 505 2.27 -23.73 0.65
CA GLY A 505 2.97 -22.73 1.43
C GLY A 505 4.47 -22.64 1.12
N LEU A 506 4.88 -22.97 -0.10
CA LEU A 506 6.28 -22.92 -0.52
C LEU A 506 6.63 -21.55 -1.11
N ASP A 507 7.90 -21.14 -0.97
CA ASP A 507 8.48 -19.94 -1.59
C ASP A 507 8.93 -20.21 -3.03
N ASP A 508 8.93 -19.16 -3.86
CA ASP A 508 9.62 -19.19 -5.15
C ASP A 508 11.14 -18.98 -4.96
N ALA A 509 11.89 -19.12 -6.06
CA ALA A 509 13.35 -19.00 -6.10
C ALA A 509 14.12 -19.92 -5.11
N THR A 510 13.42 -20.71 -4.31
CA THR A 510 14.02 -21.72 -3.43
C THR A 510 14.05 -23.06 -4.13
N THR A 511 15.21 -23.70 -4.14
CA THR A 511 15.33 -25.09 -4.58
C THR A 511 15.14 -26.00 -3.38
N TYR A 512 14.13 -26.86 -3.45
CA TYR A 512 13.83 -27.81 -2.42
C TYR A 512 14.29 -29.22 -2.83
N TYR A 513 14.68 -30.01 -1.85
CA TYR A 513 15.09 -31.40 -1.98
C TYR A 513 14.13 -32.26 -1.19
N LEU A 514 13.30 -33.06 -1.90
CA LEU A 514 12.35 -33.99 -1.30
C LEU A 514 13.01 -35.36 -1.18
N TYR A 515 13.36 -35.75 0.03
CA TYR A 515 13.97 -37.05 0.34
C TYR A 515 12.90 -38.05 0.75
N GLU A 516 12.94 -39.26 0.17
CA GLU A 516 12.16 -40.39 0.67
C GLU A 516 12.86 -40.99 1.89
N THR A 517 12.22 -40.92 3.05
CA THR A 517 12.81 -41.37 4.34
C THR A 517 12.32 -42.74 4.77
N ALA A 518 11.10 -43.13 4.35
CA ALA A 518 10.61 -44.49 4.62
C ALA A 518 9.63 -44.95 3.52
N VAL A 519 9.73 -46.22 3.17
CA VAL A 519 8.72 -46.90 2.36
C VAL A 519 7.61 -47.47 3.24
N GLN A 520 6.52 -47.96 2.61
CA GLN A 520 5.44 -48.63 3.33
C GLN A 520 5.94 -49.68 4.30
N PRO A 521 5.39 -49.79 5.50
CA PRO A 521 5.76 -50.84 6.44
C PRO A 521 5.57 -52.24 5.82
N ASN A 522 6.59 -53.08 5.99
CA ASN A 522 6.59 -54.47 5.46
C ASN A 522 6.58 -54.60 3.95
N SER A 523 6.84 -53.55 3.20
CA SER A 523 6.92 -53.59 1.73
C SER A 523 8.32 -54.02 1.28
N SER A 524 8.41 -54.51 0.03
CA SER A 524 9.70 -54.86 -0.58
C SER A 524 10.31 -53.74 -1.41
N TYR A 525 9.75 -52.52 -1.32
CA TYR A 525 10.24 -51.37 -2.08
C TYR A 525 11.65 -50.90 -1.61
N ALA A 526 12.40 -50.36 -2.56
CA ALA A 526 13.66 -49.69 -2.27
C ALA A 526 13.38 -48.19 -2.07
N LEU A 527 14.09 -47.57 -1.12
CA LEU A 527 14.12 -46.11 -0.99
C LEU A 527 14.79 -45.50 -2.22
N LEU A 528 14.37 -44.32 -2.58
CA LEU A 528 15.07 -43.47 -3.55
C LEU A 528 16.49 -43.18 -3.04
N SER A 529 17.51 -43.30 -3.90
CA SER A 529 18.92 -43.00 -3.55
C SER A 529 19.16 -41.50 -3.48
N ASP A 530 18.48 -40.75 -4.35
CA ASP A 530 18.66 -39.34 -4.57
C ASP A 530 17.35 -38.56 -4.29
N PRO A 531 17.45 -37.29 -3.92
CA PRO A 531 16.26 -36.49 -3.67
C PRO A 531 15.52 -36.15 -4.98
N VAL A 532 14.23 -35.91 -4.86
CA VAL A 532 13.47 -35.23 -5.90
C VAL A 532 13.73 -33.73 -5.76
N VAL A 533 14.25 -33.09 -6.79
CA VAL A 533 14.51 -31.65 -6.77
C VAL A 533 13.26 -30.91 -7.21
N ILE A 534 12.76 -30.01 -6.37
CA ILE A 534 11.63 -29.16 -6.62
C ILE A 534 12.12 -27.72 -6.70
N SER A 535 11.98 -27.11 -7.88
CA SER A 535 12.28 -25.68 -8.08
C SER A 535 11.02 -24.98 -8.50
N ILE A 536 10.62 -23.98 -7.72
CA ILE A 536 9.47 -23.13 -8.01
C ILE A 536 10.03 -21.85 -8.64
N SER A 537 9.68 -21.63 -9.92
CA SER A 537 10.01 -20.41 -10.63
C SER A 537 8.72 -19.77 -11.10
N ALA A 538 8.28 -18.77 -10.39
CA ALA A 538 7.05 -18.06 -10.66
C ALA A 538 7.34 -16.62 -11.09
N ALA A 539 6.69 -16.18 -12.16
CA ALA A 539 6.64 -14.76 -12.46
C ALA A 539 5.60 -14.11 -11.56
N LYS A 540 6.00 -13.08 -10.82
CA LYS A 540 5.14 -12.31 -9.90
C LYS A 540 4.23 -11.31 -10.64
N ASP A 541 4.06 -11.47 -11.94
CA ASP A 541 3.17 -10.68 -12.77
C ASP A 541 1.86 -11.45 -12.97
N ALA A 542 0.74 -10.82 -12.64
CA ALA A 542 -0.59 -11.43 -12.77
C ALA A 542 -0.89 -11.94 -14.19
N ASN A 543 -0.29 -11.36 -15.22
CA ASN A 543 -0.42 -11.79 -16.60
C ASN A 543 0.48 -12.98 -16.94
N ALA A 544 1.58 -13.17 -16.23
CA ALA A 544 2.51 -14.28 -16.43
C ALA A 544 2.02 -15.58 -15.76
N PHE A 545 1.24 -15.50 -14.68
CA PHE A 545 0.65 -16.69 -14.04
C PHE A 545 -0.29 -17.46 -14.97
N ALA A 546 -1.01 -16.78 -15.87
CA ALA A 546 -1.84 -17.44 -16.87
C ALA A 546 -1.04 -18.26 -17.89
N ALA A 547 0.24 -17.93 -18.10
CA ALA A 547 1.13 -18.60 -19.04
C ALA A 547 1.90 -19.78 -18.43
N LEU A 548 2.00 -19.85 -17.10
CA LEU A 548 2.74 -20.90 -16.38
C LEU A 548 1.91 -22.17 -16.11
N SER A 549 0.63 -22.17 -16.41
CA SER A 549 -0.29 -23.28 -16.15
C SER A 549 -0.15 -24.49 -17.09
N THR A 550 0.83 -24.52 -17.99
CA THR A 550 1.00 -25.58 -18.97
C THR A 550 2.41 -26.16 -18.95
N GLY A 551 2.64 -27.17 -18.11
CA GLY A 551 3.90 -27.90 -18.16
C GLY A 551 4.11 -28.89 -17.03
N SER A 552 3.38 -29.99 -17.07
CA SER A 552 3.65 -31.14 -16.19
C SER A 552 5.01 -31.74 -16.47
N LYS A 553 5.73 -32.12 -15.43
CA LYS A 553 6.96 -32.87 -15.58
C LYS A 553 6.88 -34.18 -14.80
N LEU A 554 7.26 -35.26 -15.47
CA LEU A 554 7.28 -36.60 -14.91
C LEU A 554 8.64 -36.89 -14.31
N TYR A 555 8.65 -37.57 -13.18
CA TYR A 555 9.84 -37.94 -12.47
C TYR A 555 10.01 -39.46 -12.39
N TYR A 556 11.23 -39.93 -12.67
CA TYR A 556 11.56 -41.35 -12.63
C TYR A 556 12.64 -41.65 -11.61
N PRO A 557 12.56 -42.77 -10.86
CA PRO A 557 13.55 -43.09 -9.85
C PRO A 557 14.87 -43.56 -10.44
N ALA A 558 15.87 -43.53 -9.59
CA ALA A 558 17.26 -43.83 -9.85
C ALA A 558 17.52 -45.13 -10.64
N GLY A 559 18.32 -45.01 -11.62
CA GLY A 559 18.77 -46.06 -12.56
C GLY A 559 18.92 -45.52 -13.95
N ASP A 560 18.23 -44.47 -14.28
CA ASP A 560 18.40 -43.79 -15.54
C ASP A 560 18.98 -42.40 -15.28
N ALA A 561 20.30 -42.32 -15.36
CA ALA A 561 21.12 -41.13 -15.03
C ALA A 561 20.86 -39.94 -16.00
N THR A 562 19.80 -39.97 -16.79
CA THR A 562 19.56 -38.98 -17.85
C THR A 562 18.37 -38.08 -17.60
N GLN A 563 17.71 -38.19 -16.45
CA GLN A 563 16.50 -37.38 -16.20
C GLN A 563 16.65 -36.51 -14.95
N ASP A 564 17.25 -35.36 -15.14
CA ASP A 564 17.10 -34.24 -14.21
C ASP A 564 15.67 -33.73 -14.27
N VAL A 565 14.98 -33.81 -13.15
CA VAL A 565 13.65 -33.27 -13.08
C VAL A 565 13.64 -32.00 -12.28
N VAL A 566 13.38 -30.98 -13.00
CA VAL A 566 13.04 -29.67 -12.46
C VAL A 566 11.53 -29.53 -12.53
N ALA A 567 10.90 -29.50 -11.37
CA ALA A 567 9.52 -29.15 -11.28
C ALA A 567 9.40 -27.64 -11.33
N ASN A 568 8.95 -27.13 -12.44
CA ASN A 568 8.39 -25.79 -12.46
C ASN A 568 6.90 -25.92 -12.13
N VAL A 569 6.53 -25.64 -10.90
CA VAL A 569 5.13 -25.67 -10.50
C VAL A 569 4.71 -24.28 -10.11
N ALA A 570 4.27 -23.51 -11.07
CA ALA A 570 3.30 -22.48 -10.80
C ALA A 570 1.93 -23.15 -10.94
N TYR A 571 1.19 -23.28 -9.85
CA TYR A 571 -0.03 -24.07 -9.89
C TYR A 571 -1.29 -23.26 -9.62
N SER A 572 -2.25 -23.41 -10.49
CA SER A 572 -3.67 -23.17 -10.27
C SER A 572 -4.51 -24.14 -11.12
N GLY A 573 -4.11 -25.41 -11.20
CA GLY A 573 -4.73 -26.35 -12.12
C GLY A 573 -5.02 -27.73 -11.52
N PRO A 574 -5.72 -28.60 -12.24
CA PRO A 574 -6.08 -29.93 -11.77
C PRO A 574 -4.85 -30.83 -11.61
N ILE A 575 -5.01 -31.89 -10.85
CA ILE A 575 -4.02 -32.92 -10.44
C ILE A 575 -3.21 -33.53 -11.61
N SER A 576 -3.60 -33.30 -12.86
CA SER A 576 -2.85 -33.73 -14.05
C SER A 576 -1.42 -33.18 -14.15
N ASP A 577 -1.07 -32.16 -13.35
CA ASP A 577 0.24 -31.51 -13.36
C ASP A 577 1.15 -31.98 -12.21
N ALA A 578 0.72 -33.01 -11.47
CA ALA A 578 1.49 -33.60 -10.38
C ALA A 578 2.75 -34.31 -10.90
N GLN A 579 3.80 -34.31 -10.10
CA GLN A 579 5.00 -35.07 -10.35
C GLN A 579 4.83 -36.51 -9.94
N VAL A 580 5.09 -37.44 -10.87
CA VAL A 580 5.01 -38.85 -10.56
C VAL A 580 6.39 -39.38 -10.13
N ILE A 581 6.45 -39.91 -8.92
CA ILE A 581 7.65 -40.53 -8.35
C ILE A 581 7.42 -42.02 -8.23
N TYR A 582 8.29 -42.82 -8.86
CA TYR A 582 8.17 -44.25 -8.86
C TYR A 582 9.04 -44.93 -7.82
N ASN A 583 8.57 -46.02 -7.20
CA ASN A 583 9.39 -46.96 -6.48
C ASN A 583 9.40 -48.34 -7.21
N SER A 584 10.54 -48.98 -7.20
CA SER A 584 10.71 -50.36 -7.63
C SER A 584 10.82 -51.31 -6.45
N LYS A 585 10.32 -52.53 -6.62
CA LYS A 585 10.54 -53.58 -5.62
C LYS A 585 12.02 -54.01 -5.62
N LYS A 586 12.58 -54.22 -4.43
CA LYS A 586 13.91 -54.81 -4.30
C LYS A 586 13.86 -56.15 -4.96
N THR A 587 14.64 -56.38 -6.03
CA THR A 587 14.87 -57.71 -6.55
C THR A 587 15.43 -58.55 -5.43
N PRO A 588 14.77 -59.65 -5.03
CA PRO A 588 15.36 -60.53 -4.04
C PRO A 588 16.74 -60.93 -4.57
N LEU A 589 17.80 -60.59 -3.83
CA LEU A 589 19.13 -61.11 -4.13
C LEU A 589 18.98 -62.63 -4.29
N PRO A 590 19.55 -63.23 -5.33
CA PRO A 590 19.55 -64.69 -5.44
C PRO A 590 20.01 -65.22 -4.09
N VAL A 591 19.25 -66.12 -3.51
CA VAL A 591 19.53 -66.71 -2.20
C VAL A 591 20.94 -67.28 -2.24
N THR A 592 21.92 -66.45 -1.90
CA THR A 592 23.32 -66.85 -1.66
C THR A 592 23.47 -67.53 -0.31
N GLY A 593 22.34 -67.99 0.27
CA GLY A 593 22.35 -68.88 1.43
C GLY A 593 22.87 -70.26 1.08
N ALA A 594 23.04 -71.12 2.06
CA ALA A 594 23.62 -72.48 1.94
C ALA A 594 23.12 -73.27 0.74
N ALA A 595 21.86 -73.07 0.29
CA ALA A 595 21.28 -73.70 -0.91
C ALA A 595 21.91 -73.18 -2.23
N GLY A 596 22.16 -71.84 -2.37
CA GLY A 596 22.78 -71.27 -3.58
C GLY A 596 24.26 -71.66 -3.68
N ILE A 597 24.96 -71.70 -2.56
CA ILE A 597 26.37 -72.20 -2.46
C ILE A 597 26.37 -73.69 -2.80
N ALA A 598 25.40 -74.48 -2.29
CA ALA A 598 25.29 -75.89 -2.61
C ALA A 598 25.08 -76.15 -4.11
N ILE A 599 24.24 -75.36 -4.78
CA ILE A 599 24.02 -75.47 -6.23
C ILE A 599 25.29 -75.11 -7.01
N LEU A 600 26.02 -74.06 -6.64
CA LEU A 600 27.28 -73.67 -7.28
C LEU A 600 28.37 -74.71 -7.05
N VAL A 601 28.44 -75.32 -5.86
CA VAL A 601 29.39 -76.41 -5.54
C VAL A 601 29.03 -77.65 -6.34
N VAL A 602 27.78 -78.04 -6.42
CA VAL A 602 27.32 -79.18 -7.23
C VAL A 602 27.62 -79.00 -8.73
N LEU A 603 27.34 -77.82 -9.27
CA LEU A 603 27.67 -77.45 -10.65
C LEU A 603 29.20 -77.45 -10.88
N GLY A 604 29.97 -76.91 -9.94
CA GLY A 604 31.44 -76.96 -10.00
C GLY A 604 32.01 -78.39 -9.99
N ILE A 605 31.50 -79.22 -9.10
CA ILE A 605 31.89 -80.65 -9.03
C ILE A 605 31.49 -81.41 -10.32
N ALA A 606 30.28 -81.12 -10.87
CA ALA A 606 29.86 -81.76 -12.12
C ALA A 606 30.74 -81.34 -13.30
N LEU A 607 31.12 -80.08 -13.40
CA LEU A 607 32.01 -79.55 -14.44
C LEU A 607 33.44 -80.18 -14.31
N VAL A 608 34.00 -80.26 -13.09
CA VAL A 608 35.32 -80.85 -12.82
C VAL A 608 35.27 -82.35 -13.04
N GLY A 609 34.23 -83.00 -12.52
CA GLY A 609 34.00 -84.45 -12.73
C GLY A 609 33.81 -84.85 -14.19
N GLY A 610 33.01 -84.09 -14.91
CA GLY A 610 32.77 -84.24 -16.35
C GLY A 610 34.04 -83.98 -17.16
N GLY A 611 34.80 -82.95 -16.79
CA GLY A 611 36.11 -82.67 -17.43
C GLY A 611 37.15 -83.79 -17.21
N LEU A 612 37.25 -84.28 -15.99
CA LEU A 612 38.15 -85.44 -15.65
C LEU A 612 37.66 -86.69 -16.38
N PHE A 613 36.37 -86.96 -16.46
CA PHE A 613 35.81 -88.11 -17.20
C PHE A 613 36.15 -88.04 -18.69
N ILE A 614 36.07 -86.89 -19.31
CA ILE A 614 36.47 -86.67 -20.69
C ILE A 614 37.95 -86.92 -20.89
N ILE A 615 38.80 -86.42 -20.01
CA ILE A 615 40.24 -86.58 -20.08
C ILE A 615 40.62 -88.07 -19.90
N VAL A 616 40.03 -88.76 -18.93
CA VAL A 616 40.30 -90.18 -18.68
C VAL A 616 39.75 -91.03 -19.83
N SER A 617 38.56 -90.75 -20.37
CA SER A 617 37.97 -91.46 -21.52
C SER A 617 38.81 -91.25 -22.78
N ARG A 618 39.37 -90.11 -22.99
CA ARG A 618 40.24 -89.77 -24.11
C ARG A 618 41.57 -90.44 -24.03
N ASN A 619 42.20 -90.54 -22.82
CA ASN A 619 43.42 -91.28 -22.57
C ASN A 619 43.21 -92.78 -22.76
N ARG A 620 42.10 -93.33 -22.32
CA ARG A 620 41.79 -94.77 -22.54
C ARG A 620 41.58 -95.14 -24.04
N ARG A 621 41.10 -94.18 -24.84
CA ARG A 621 40.99 -94.38 -26.29
C ARG A 621 42.37 -94.35 -26.98
N ASN A 622 43.26 -93.54 -26.49
CA ASN A 622 44.64 -93.44 -27.04
C ASN A 622 45.52 -94.60 -26.67
N THR A 623 45.26 -95.31 -25.55
CA THR A 623 45.99 -96.53 -25.13
C THR A 623 45.45 -97.82 -25.73
N ALA A 624 44.33 -97.82 -26.39
CA ALA A 624 43.76 -98.95 -27.09
C ALA A 624 44.05 -98.95 -28.62
N ALA A 625 44.79 -97.94 -29.11
CA ALA A 625 45.23 -97.78 -30.50
C ALA A 625 46.75 -97.76 -30.69
N ALA A 626 47.54 -98.28 -29.68
CA ALA A 626 48.97 -98.54 -29.76
C ALA A 626 49.26 -100.03 -29.72
#